data_46e8a7b5ffac6770b726d709621c2cee
#
_entry.id   46e8a7b5ffac6770b726d709621c2cee
#
_cell.length_a   1.000
_cell.length_b   1.000
_cell.length_c   1.000
_cell.angle_alpha   90.00
_cell.angle_beta   90.00
_cell.angle_gamma   90.00
#
_symmetry.space_group_name_H-M   'P 1'
#
loop_
_entity.id
_entity.type
_entity.pdbx_description
1 polymer ?
#
loop_
_entity_poly.entity_id
_entity_poly.type
_entity_poly.pdbx_seq_one_letter_code
_entity_poly.pdbx_strand_id
1 'polypeptide(L)'
;MIRITADQARRIATAAQGFAEPLPRGPVTRAHLRRLVERIQVLQLDSVSVAVRAHYAPVFSRLGPYDRGVLDRAAWSHSARAPRLLVEYWAHEAALMSVEDWPLLRWRMREYTHGRWGTEIVKKNPQLADRIIDAVAELGPSTAGQIETHLEGEGAGSKGPWWGRSDTKWVAEALFASGVLTTAHRAGFARHYDLTERVLPAIVLARRIDDTDAVRELALRASTALGVATEADIRDYIRLRGEQLTPAG
;
A
#
# COMPACT_ATOMS: atom_id res chain seq x y z
N MET A 1 -8.00 32.69 16.65
CA MET A 1 -7.69 32.25 15.25
C MET A 1 -6.25 32.64 14.95
N ILE A 2 -5.41 31.66 14.62
CA ILE A 2 -4.01 31.92 14.23
C ILE A 2 -4.01 32.32 12.75
N ARG A 3 -3.36 33.44 12.41
CA ARG A 3 -3.18 33.90 11.03
C ARG A 3 -1.74 33.64 10.62
N ILE A 4 -1.53 33.07 9.45
CA ILE A 4 -0.22 32.83 8.85
C ILE A 4 -0.20 33.40 7.43
N THR A 5 0.97 33.81 6.95
CA THR A 5 1.16 34.22 5.57
C THR A 5 1.32 32.99 4.65
N ALA A 6 1.15 33.17 3.34
CA ALA A 6 1.37 32.09 2.38
C ALA A 6 2.82 31.54 2.45
N ASP A 7 3.82 32.37 2.71
CA ASP A 7 5.21 31.95 2.85
C ASP A 7 5.44 31.16 4.15
N GLN A 8 4.76 31.51 5.23
CA GLN A 8 4.78 30.71 6.45
C GLN A 8 4.13 29.34 6.21
N ALA A 9 2.97 29.29 5.52
CA ALA A 9 2.29 28.05 5.18
C ALA A 9 3.20 27.13 4.34
N ARG A 10 3.86 27.65 3.31
CA ARG A 10 4.81 26.88 2.49
C ARG A 10 5.96 26.31 3.32
N ARG A 11 6.56 27.14 4.20
CA ARG A 11 7.65 26.66 5.08
C ARG A 11 7.19 25.58 6.04
N ILE A 12 6.01 25.71 6.62
CA ILE A 12 5.42 24.69 7.52
C ILE A 12 5.19 23.39 6.73
N ALA A 13 4.54 23.45 5.58
CA ALA A 13 4.28 22.28 4.75
C ALA A 13 5.60 21.59 4.30
N THR A 14 6.58 22.35 3.87
CA THR A 14 7.92 21.84 3.48
C THR A 14 8.63 21.17 4.66
N ALA A 15 8.58 21.77 5.85
CA ALA A 15 9.16 21.21 7.06
C ALA A 15 8.44 19.94 7.52
N ALA A 16 7.10 19.93 7.48
CA ALA A 16 6.29 18.76 7.81
C ALA A 16 6.65 17.56 6.92
N GLN A 17 6.92 17.80 5.64
CA GLN A 17 7.35 16.78 4.69
C GLN A 17 8.82 16.31 4.87
N GLY A 18 9.55 16.86 5.84
CA GLY A 18 10.91 16.43 6.18
C GLY A 18 12.03 17.10 5.40
N PHE A 19 11.75 18.13 4.60
CA PHE A 19 12.78 18.82 3.82
C PHE A 19 13.65 19.80 4.64
N ALA A 20 13.24 20.10 5.87
CA ALA A 20 14.02 20.92 6.79
C ALA A 20 15.00 20.10 7.66
N GLU A 21 14.93 18.78 7.59
CA GLU A 21 15.79 17.91 8.38
C GLU A 21 17.20 17.82 7.79
N PRO A 22 18.24 17.74 8.63
CA PRO A 22 19.59 17.50 8.15
C PRO A 22 19.70 16.09 7.55
N LEU A 23 20.51 15.97 6.50
CA LEU A 23 20.82 14.65 5.93
C LEU A 23 21.56 13.77 6.95
N PRO A 24 21.35 12.45 6.93
CA PRO A 24 22.12 11.51 7.73
C PRO A 24 23.62 11.68 7.53
N ARG A 25 24.40 11.63 8.63
CA ARG A 25 25.87 11.72 8.57
C ARG A 25 26.55 10.44 8.11
N GLY A 26 25.81 9.37 7.86
CA GLY A 26 26.31 8.07 7.43
C GLY A 26 25.29 7.33 6.56
N PRO A 27 25.49 6.04 6.31
CA PRO A 27 24.60 5.26 5.46
C PRO A 27 23.14 5.31 5.93
N VAL A 28 22.23 5.42 4.98
CA VAL A 28 20.79 5.33 5.26
C VAL A 28 20.47 3.92 5.74
N THR A 29 19.77 3.84 6.87
CA THR A 29 19.41 2.60 7.54
C THR A 29 17.90 2.39 7.56
N ARG A 30 17.47 1.20 7.93
CA ARG A 30 16.06 0.87 8.18
C ARG A 30 15.39 1.83 9.19
N ALA A 31 16.12 2.32 10.20
CA ALA A 31 15.60 3.28 11.17
C ALA A 31 15.29 4.64 10.52
N HIS A 32 16.11 5.07 9.56
CA HIS A 32 15.84 6.27 8.77
C HIS A 32 14.58 6.11 7.91
N LEU A 33 14.39 4.94 7.27
CA LEU A 33 13.18 4.65 6.50
C LEU A 33 11.94 4.65 7.37
N ARG A 34 12.01 4.05 8.56
CA ARG A 34 10.88 4.05 9.51
C ARG A 34 10.43 5.47 9.82
N ARG A 35 11.35 6.33 10.28
CA ARG A 35 11.05 7.73 10.59
C ARG A 35 10.50 8.50 9.38
N LEU A 36 11.04 8.24 8.19
CA LEU A 36 10.53 8.85 6.97
C LEU A 36 9.09 8.43 6.69
N VAL A 37 8.78 7.14 6.73
CA VAL A 37 7.42 6.62 6.48
C VAL A 37 6.44 7.07 7.57
N GLU A 38 6.86 7.11 8.83
CA GLU A 38 6.06 7.66 9.93
C GLU A 38 5.73 9.14 9.70
N ARG A 39 6.58 9.88 9.00
CA ARG A 39 6.37 11.30 8.66
C ARG A 39 5.48 11.50 7.43
N ILE A 40 5.78 10.82 6.33
CA ILE A 40 5.08 11.04 5.05
C ILE A 40 4.03 9.96 4.74
N GLN A 41 3.87 8.99 5.62
CA GLN A 41 2.87 7.93 5.64
C GLN A 41 2.91 6.96 4.45
N VAL A 42 3.09 7.44 3.23
CA VAL A 42 2.98 6.63 2.00
C VAL A 42 4.14 6.90 1.04
N LEU A 43 4.57 5.86 0.34
CA LEU A 43 5.50 5.91 -0.79
C LEU A 43 4.79 5.34 -2.01
N GLN A 44 4.32 6.20 -2.91
CA GLN A 44 3.54 5.77 -4.08
C GLN A 44 4.36 4.87 -4.99
N LEU A 45 3.77 3.74 -5.37
CA LEU A 45 4.30 2.81 -6.36
C LEU A 45 3.81 3.18 -7.74
N ASP A 46 4.72 3.30 -8.70
CA ASP A 46 4.39 3.55 -10.10
C ASP A 46 5.15 2.57 -11.00
N SER A 47 4.48 2.09 -12.03
CA SER A 47 5.07 1.24 -13.07
C SER A 47 6.04 2.01 -13.97
N VAL A 48 5.81 3.31 -14.15
CA VAL A 48 6.67 4.18 -14.96
C VAL A 48 8.03 4.36 -14.29
N SER A 49 9.09 4.19 -15.06
CA SER A 49 10.48 4.33 -14.61
C SER A 49 11.27 5.08 -15.68
N VAL A 50 11.30 6.40 -15.56
CA VAL A 50 12.13 7.24 -16.44
C VAL A 50 13.58 7.26 -15.95
N ALA A 51 13.81 7.82 -14.77
CA ALA A 51 15.13 7.81 -14.11
C ALA A 51 15.16 6.74 -12.99
N VAL A 52 14.11 6.70 -12.20
CA VAL A 52 13.91 5.76 -11.10
C VAL A 52 12.42 5.62 -10.84
N ARG A 53 11.97 4.48 -10.25
CA ARG A 53 10.56 4.33 -9.85
C ARG A 53 10.20 5.29 -8.73
N ALA A 54 8.96 5.79 -8.75
CA ALA A 54 8.47 6.87 -7.88
C ALA A 54 8.77 6.67 -6.39
N HIS A 55 8.59 5.46 -5.86
CA HIS A 55 8.77 5.18 -4.42
C HIS A 55 10.21 5.34 -3.89
N TYR A 56 11.23 5.37 -4.77
CA TYR A 56 12.60 5.65 -4.36
C TYR A 56 12.90 7.14 -4.20
N ALA A 57 12.20 8.00 -4.96
CA ALA A 57 12.48 9.44 -4.99
C ALA A 57 12.21 10.15 -3.63
N PRO A 58 11.12 9.87 -2.89
CA PRO A 58 10.90 10.47 -1.57
C PRO A 58 11.98 10.14 -0.54
N VAL A 59 12.57 8.95 -0.63
CA VAL A 59 13.68 8.54 0.25
C VAL A 59 14.93 9.33 -0.10
N PHE A 60 15.28 9.40 -1.37
CA PHE A 60 16.44 10.16 -1.85
C PHE A 60 16.33 11.65 -1.50
N SER A 61 15.18 12.27 -1.71
CA SER A 61 15.00 13.72 -1.51
C SER A 61 15.07 14.16 -0.04
N ARG A 62 14.92 13.24 0.92
CA ARG A 62 14.98 13.54 2.37
C ARG A 62 16.21 12.97 3.05
N LEU A 63 16.75 11.88 2.53
CA LEU A 63 17.85 11.17 3.19
C LEU A 63 19.16 11.22 2.36
N GLY A 64 19.12 11.81 1.15
CA GLY A 64 20.27 11.85 0.25
C GLY A 64 20.51 10.51 -0.47
N PRO A 65 21.69 10.32 -1.08
CA PRO A 65 22.07 9.09 -1.77
C PRO A 65 22.00 7.87 -0.83
N TYR A 66 21.40 6.77 -1.29
CA TYR A 66 21.24 5.57 -0.48
C TYR A 66 21.24 4.29 -1.32
N ASP A 67 21.54 3.14 -0.69
CA ASP A 67 21.30 1.81 -1.27
C ASP A 67 19.79 1.52 -1.32
N ARG A 68 19.24 1.45 -2.54
CA ARG A 68 17.81 1.12 -2.75
C ARG A 68 17.40 -0.21 -2.14
N GLY A 69 18.35 -1.16 -2.03
CA GLY A 69 18.12 -2.43 -1.36
C GLY A 69 17.70 -2.29 0.10
N VAL A 70 17.97 -1.16 0.76
CA VAL A 70 17.45 -0.89 2.13
C VAL A 70 15.93 -0.75 2.11
N LEU A 71 15.36 -0.05 1.12
CA LEU A 71 13.92 0.07 0.95
C LEU A 71 13.29 -1.25 0.49
N ASP A 72 13.92 -1.92 -0.48
CA ASP A 72 13.41 -3.19 -1.01
C ASP A 72 13.34 -4.25 0.08
N ARG A 73 14.39 -4.38 0.90
CA ARG A 73 14.37 -5.30 2.05
C ARG A 73 13.32 -4.90 3.10
N ALA A 74 13.11 -3.62 3.34
CA ALA A 74 12.08 -3.15 4.27
C ALA A 74 10.66 -3.50 3.80
N ALA A 75 10.44 -3.48 2.49
CA ALA A 75 9.14 -3.76 1.86
C ALA A 75 8.91 -5.26 1.58
N TRP A 76 9.94 -5.98 1.16
CA TRP A 76 9.74 -7.31 0.55
C TRP A 76 10.41 -8.46 1.32
N SER A 77 11.12 -8.17 2.41
CA SER A 77 11.77 -9.20 3.21
C SER A 77 11.22 -9.26 4.62
N HIS A 78 11.18 -10.47 5.17
CA HIS A 78 10.82 -10.71 6.56
C HIS A 78 11.79 -11.71 7.19
N SER A 79 12.25 -11.40 8.40
CA SER A 79 12.97 -12.34 9.24
C SER A 79 12.73 -11.99 10.72
N ALA A 80 13.04 -12.90 11.63
CA ALA A 80 12.91 -12.65 13.06
C ALA A 80 13.76 -11.44 13.53
N ARG A 81 14.94 -11.22 12.91
CA ARG A 81 15.83 -10.08 13.23
C ARG A 81 15.44 -8.79 12.53
N ALA A 82 14.78 -8.88 11.38
CA ALA A 82 14.31 -7.74 10.59
C ALA A 82 12.90 -8.02 10.08
N PRO A 83 11.87 -7.88 10.94
CA PRO A 83 10.48 -8.05 10.55
C PRO A 83 10.12 -7.09 9.44
N ARG A 84 9.19 -7.47 8.54
CA ARG A 84 8.70 -6.59 7.47
C ARG A 84 8.31 -5.22 8.04
N LEU A 85 8.78 -4.15 7.42
CA LEU A 85 8.47 -2.78 7.83
C LEU A 85 7.33 -2.17 7.01
N LEU A 86 7.29 -2.47 5.72
CA LEU A 86 6.36 -1.87 4.79
C LEU A 86 5.48 -2.94 4.13
N VAL A 87 4.27 -2.55 3.80
CA VAL A 87 3.33 -3.36 3.03
C VAL A 87 2.76 -2.53 1.88
N GLU A 88 2.49 -3.19 0.78
CA GLU A 88 1.79 -2.56 -0.34
C GLU A 88 0.29 -2.62 -0.15
N TYR A 89 -0.38 -1.49 -0.32
CA TYR A 89 -1.83 -1.44 -0.38
C TYR A 89 -2.33 -0.19 -1.14
N TRP A 90 -3.63 -0.11 -1.36
CA TRP A 90 -4.32 1.05 -1.91
C TRP A 90 -4.52 2.12 -0.83
N ALA A 91 -3.51 2.97 -0.60
CA ALA A 91 -3.58 4.11 0.31
C ALA A 91 -4.08 5.36 -0.45
N HIS A 92 -3.22 6.09 -1.14
CA HIS A 92 -3.63 7.10 -2.12
C HIS A 92 -3.89 6.46 -3.49
N GLU A 93 -2.86 5.86 -4.06
CA GLU A 93 -2.87 4.88 -5.15
C GLU A 93 -2.16 3.63 -4.63
N ALA A 94 -1.63 2.76 -5.49
CA ALA A 94 -0.74 1.70 -5.04
C ALA A 94 0.46 2.32 -4.30
N ALA A 95 0.64 2.00 -3.06
CA ALA A 95 1.68 2.61 -2.22
C ALA A 95 2.26 1.61 -1.22
N LEU A 96 3.51 1.85 -0.82
CA LEU A 96 4.09 1.26 0.37
C LEU A 96 3.72 2.13 1.57
N MET A 97 3.27 1.49 2.64
CA MET A 97 2.91 2.09 3.91
C MET A 97 3.47 1.24 5.06
N SER A 98 3.44 1.76 6.29
CA SER A 98 3.84 0.95 7.44
C SER A 98 2.94 -0.30 7.58
N VAL A 99 3.55 -1.44 7.89
CA VAL A 99 2.79 -2.67 8.23
C VAL A 99 1.85 -2.43 9.40
N GLU A 100 2.26 -1.58 10.36
CA GLU A 100 1.46 -1.23 11.55
C GLU A 100 0.16 -0.50 11.22
N ASP A 101 0.06 0.07 10.02
CA ASP A 101 -1.12 0.81 9.56
C ASP A 101 -2.16 -0.07 8.86
N TRP A 102 -1.85 -1.34 8.60
CA TRP A 102 -2.78 -2.29 7.98
C TRP A 102 -4.16 -2.33 8.65
N PRO A 103 -4.27 -2.37 10.00
CA PRO A 103 -5.56 -2.37 10.66
C PRO A 103 -6.40 -1.12 10.40
N LEU A 104 -5.77 0.03 10.14
CA LEU A 104 -6.46 1.29 9.86
C LEU A 104 -7.17 1.31 8.50
N LEU A 105 -6.87 0.38 7.61
CA LEU A 105 -7.46 0.30 6.27
C LEU A 105 -8.51 -0.83 6.12
N ARG A 106 -8.86 -1.53 7.20
CA ARG A 106 -9.83 -2.65 7.13
C ARG A 106 -11.22 -2.23 6.70
N TRP A 107 -11.68 -1.05 7.08
CA TRP A 107 -12.94 -0.50 6.59
C TRP A 107 -12.93 -0.41 5.05
N ARG A 108 -11.83 0.04 4.46
CA ARG A 108 -11.66 0.11 2.99
C ARG A 108 -11.63 -1.28 2.35
N MET A 109 -10.97 -2.25 2.98
CA MET A 109 -10.95 -3.64 2.52
C MET A 109 -12.36 -4.22 2.44
N ARG A 110 -13.22 -3.93 3.42
CA ARG A 110 -14.62 -4.34 3.41
C ARG A 110 -15.43 -3.65 2.30
N GLU A 111 -15.19 -2.39 2.02
CA GLU A 111 -15.83 -1.71 0.88
C GLU A 111 -15.48 -2.38 -0.46
N TYR A 112 -14.25 -2.83 -0.62
CA TYR A 112 -13.85 -3.59 -1.81
C TYR A 112 -14.55 -4.94 -1.90
N THR A 113 -14.89 -5.55 -0.78
CA THR A 113 -15.66 -6.81 -0.75
C THR A 113 -17.12 -6.59 -1.19
N HIS A 114 -17.69 -5.40 -0.99
CA HIS A 114 -19.13 -5.14 -1.13
C HIS A 114 -19.53 -4.25 -2.32
N GLY A 115 -18.63 -3.61 -3.05
CA GLY A 115 -19.13 -2.67 -4.04
C GLY A 115 -18.16 -2.02 -5.04
N ARG A 116 -16.90 -2.32 -5.03
CA ARG A 116 -15.93 -1.70 -5.95
C ARG A 116 -15.04 -2.70 -6.65
N TRP A 117 -14.61 -2.34 -7.87
CA TRP A 117 -13.56 -2.99 -8.64
C TRP A 117 -13.42 -4.51 -8.46
N GLY A 118 -13.89 -5.25 -9.40
CA GLY A 118 -13.76 -6.72 -9.38
C GLY A 118 -14.83 -7.45 -8.59
N THR A 119 -15.65 -6.79 -7.77
CA THR A 119 -16.73 -7.48 -7.03
C THR A 119 -17.75 -8.11 -7.96
N GLU A 120 -18.07 -7.48 -9.08
CA GLU A 120 -18.98 -8.08 -10.07
C GLU A 120 -18.38 -9.36 -10.67
N ILE A 121 -17.07 -9.39 -10.92
CA ILE A 121 -16.41 -10.58 -11.46
C ILE A 121 -16.30 -11.69 -10.39
N VAL A 122 -16.05 -11.32 -9.13
CA VAL A 122 -16.06 -12.26 -8.00
C VAL A 122 -17.47 -12.81 -7.77
N LYS A 123 -18.51 -11.97 -7.82
CA LYS A 123 -19.90 -12.41 -7.74
C LYS A 123 -20.32 -13.33 -8.88
N LYS A 124 -19.84 -13.07 -10.09
CA LYS A 124 -20.09 -13.92 -11.27
C LYS A 124 -19.35 -15.25 -11.21
N ASN A 125 -18.18 -15.27 -10.59
CA ASN A 125 -17.31 -16.44 -10.51
C ASN A 125 -16.80 -16.66 -9.06
N PRO A 126 -17.68 -16.93 -8.06
CA PRO A 126 -17.25 -17.07 -6.68
C PRO A 126 -16.27 -18.25 -6.49
N GLN A 127 -16.46 -19.34 -7.23
CA GLN A 127 -15.57 -20.49 -7.20
C GLN A 127 -14.14 -20.16 -7.72
N LEU A 128 -13.98 -19.16 -8.59
CA LEU A 128 -12.66 -18.75 -9.06
C LEU A 128 -11.86 -18.08 -7.94
N ALA A 129 -12.53 -17.31 -7.05
CA ALA A 129 -11.87 -16.72 -5.91
C ALA A 129 -11.30 -17.79 -4.96
N ASP A 130 -12.09 -18.80 -4.62
CA ASP A 130 -11.64 -19.91 -3.78
C ASP A 130 -10.48 -20.67 -4.43
N ARG A 131 -10.60 -21.01 -5.73
CA ARG A 131 -9.53 -21.67 -6.49
C ARG A 131 -8.23 -20.84 -6.52
N ILE A 132 -8.30 -19.52 -6.64
CA ILE A 132 -7.12 -18.65 -6.59
C ILE A 132 -6.48 -18.68 -5.20
N ILE A 133 -7.27 -18.65 -4.14
CA ILE A 133 -6.79 -18.76 -2.76
C ILE A 133 -6.07 -20.09 -2.55
N ASP A 134 -6.67 -21.18 -2.99
CA ASP A 134 -6.09 -22.53 -2.91
C ASP A 134 -4.79 -22.62 -3.72
N ALA A 135 -4.79 -22.11 -4.96
CA ALA A 135 -3.60 -22.08 -5.81
C ALA A 135 -2.45 -21.29 -5.17
N VAL A 136 -2.74 -20.12 -4.57
CA VAL A 136 -1.73 -19.33 -3.83
C VAL A 136 -1.27 -20.06 -2.58
N ALA A 137 -2.17 -20.79 -1.89
CA ALA A 137 -1.83 -21.60 -0.73
C ALA A 137 -0.84 -22.72 -1.08
N GLU A 138 -0.99 -23.33 -2.25
CA GLU A 138 -0.11 -24.40 -2.77
C GLU A 138 1.20 -23.86 -3.36
N LEU A 139 1.12 -22.86 -4.23
CA LEU A 139 2.28 -22.33 -4.96
C LEU A 139 3.17 -21.43 -4.08
N GLY A 140 2.63 -20.83 -3.02
CA GLY A 140 3.26 -19.73 -2.34
C GLY A 140 3.20 -18.42 -3.17
N PRO A 141 4.15 -17.50 -2.96
CA PRO A 141 4.13 -16.20 -3.64
C PRO A 141 4.12 -16.33 -5.16
N SER A 142 3.03 -15.94 -5.82
CA SER A 142 2.82 -16.14 -7.25
C SER A 142 2.23 -14.92 -7.96
N THR A 143 2.61 -14.72 -9.21
CA THR A 143 1.99 -13.72 -10.08
C THR A 143 0.61 -14.19 -10.55
N ALA A 144 -0.25 -13.26 -10.98
CA ALA A 144 -1.54 -13.62 -11.55
C ALA A 144 -1.42 -14.59 -12.75
N GLY A 145 -0.36 -14.43 -13.58
CA GLY A 145 -0.11 -15.33 -14.70
C GLY A 145 0.32 -16.73 -14.25
N GLN A 146 1.11 -16.87 -13.19
CA GLN A 146 1.46 -18.18 -12.62
C GLN A 146 0.25 -18.88 -12.02
N ILE A 147 -0.60 -18.13 -11.31
CA ILE A 147 -1.88 -18.64 -10.78
C ILE A 147 -2.77 -19.12 -11.92
N GLU A 148 -2.92 -18.32 -13.00
CA GLU A 148 -3.71 -18.67 -14.17
C GLU A 148 -3.22 -19.97 -14.82
N THR A 149 -1.91 -20.07 -15.07
CA THR A 149 -1.30 -21.30 -15.63
C THR A 149 -1.57 -22.53 -14.75
N HIS A 150 -1.45 -22.38 -13.43
CA HIS A 150 -1.73 -23.47 -12.49
C HIS A 150 -3.21 -23.92 -12.53
N LEU A 151 -4.14 -22.97 -12.63
CA LEU A 151 -5.58 -23.25 -12.64
C LEU A 151 -6.07 -23.85 -13.95
N GLU A 152 -5.43 -23.53 -15.08
CA GLU A 152 -5.83 -23.97 -16.41
C GLU A 152 -5.10 -25.26 -16.86
N GLY A 153 -4.03 -25.64 -16.15
CA GLY A 153 -3.13 -26.71 -16.54
C GLY A 153 -2.10 -26.27 -17.60
N GLU A 154 -1.03 -27.02 -17.73
CA GLU A 154 -0.01 -26.77 -18.76
C GLU A 154 -0.61 -26.97 -20.17
N GLY A 155 -0.87 -25.88 -20.89
CA GLY A 155 -1.33 -25.91 -22.28
C GLY A 155 -2.51 -25.01 -22.63
N ALA A 156 -3.22 -24.46 -21.69
CA ALA A 156 -4.32 -23.51 -21.94
C ALA A 156 -3.80 -22.07 -21.97
N GLY A 157 -3.13 -21.68 -23.02
CA GLY A 157 -2.80 -20.27 -23.26
C GLY A 157 -4.06 -19.45 -23.42
N SER A 158 -4.26 -18.45 -22.57
CA SER A 158 -5.35 -17.48 -22.68
C SER A 158 -5.39 -16.88 -24.09
N LYS A 159 -6.43 -17.17 -24.85
CA LYS A 159 -6.69 -16.62 -26.20
C LYS A 159 -7.40 -15.27 -26.15
N GLY A 160 -7.11 -14.43 -25.17
CA GLY A 160 -7.61 -13.05 -25.13
C GLY A 160 -6.65 -12.08 -25.85
N PRO A 161 -7.13 -10.88 -26.27
CA PRO A 161 -6.23 -9.84 -26.75
C PRO A 161 -5.16 -9.57 -25.68
N TRP A 162 -3.89 -9.46 -26.07
CA TRP A 162 -2.73 -9.34 -25.17
C TRP A 162 -2.82 -8.15 -24.17
N TRP A 163 -3.71 -7.20 -24.39
CA TRP A 163 -4.06 -6.10 -23.46
C TRP A 163 -5.28 -6.41 -22.57
N GLY A 164 -5.99 -7.54 -22.79
CA GLY A 164 -7.10 -7.97 -21.92
C GLY A 164 -6.55 -8.49 -20.60
N ARG A 165 -7.12 -8.03 -19.48
CA ARG A 165 -6.85 -8.66 -18.18
C ARG A 165 -7.71 -9.91 -18.10
N SER A 166 -7.10 -11.06 -17.79
CA SER A 166 -7.84 -12.29 -17.53
C SER A 166 -8.74 -12.16 -16.28
N ASP A 167 -9.76 -12.98 -16.19
CA ASP A 167 -10.62 -13.05 -15.01
C ASP A 167 -9.80 -13.36 -13.75
N THR A 168 -8.80 -14.25 -13.87
CA THR A 168 -7.85 -14.58 -12.80
C THR A 168 -7.14 -13.34 -12.28
N LYS A 169 -6.66 -12.47 -13.16
CA LYS A 169 -5.99 -11.24 -12.76
C LYS A 169 -6.95 -10.27 -12.06
N TRP A 170 -8.19 -10.13 -12.55
CA TRP A 170 -9.19 -9.27 -11.91
C TRP A 170 -9.59 -9.78 -10.55
N VAL A 171 -9.79 -11.09 -10.39
CA VAL A 171 -10.15 -11.70 -9.11
C VAL A 171 -8.98 -11.62 -8.13
N ALA A 172 -7.74 -11.85 -8.57
CA ALA A 172 -6.55 -11.68 -7.72
C ALA A 172 -6.39 -10.23 -7.23
N GLU A 173 -6.65 -9.22 -8.09
CA GLU A 173 -6.66 -7.81 -7.69
C GLU A 173 -7.81 -7.50 -6.70
N ALA A 174 -8.98 -8.12 -6.85
CA ALA A 174 -10.08 -7.97 -5.91
C ALA A 174 -9.75 -8.61 -4.56
N LEU A 175 -9.13 -9.79 -4.55
CA LEU A 175 -8.66 -10.45 -3.32
C LEU A 175 -7.54 -9.65 -2.63
N PHE A 176 -6.66 -9.01 -3.39
CA PHE A 176 -5.69 -8.06 -2.86
C PHE A 176 -6.37 -6.82 -2.26
N ALA A 177 -7.33 -6.25 -2.96
CA ALA A 177 -8.05 -5.06 -2.48
C ALA A 177 -8.89 -5.34 -1.23
N SER A 178 -9.46 -6.55 -1.10
CA SER A 178 -10.19 -6.98 0.10
C SER A 178 -9.28 -7.45 1.26
N GLY A 179 -7.96 -7.51 1.02
CA GLY A 179 -6.98 -7.90 2.04
C GLY A 179 -6.89 -9.41 2.30
N VAL A 180 -7.51 -10.25 1.48
CA VAL A 180 -7.35 -11.71 1.52
C VAL A 180 -5.95 -12.09 1.03
N LEU A 181 -5.53 -11.52 -0.09
CA LEU A 181 -4.17 -11.58 -0.59
C LEU A 181 -3.42 -10.28 -0.31
N THR A 182 -2.11 -10.37 -0.23
CA THR A 182 -1.23 -9.20 -0.20
C THR A 182 0.00 -9.43 -1.08
N THR A 183 0.81 -8.40 -1.29
CA THR A 183 2.06 -8.51 -2.03
C THR A 183 3.15 -9.09 -1.14
N ALA A 184 3.58 -10.30 -1.42
CA ALA A 184 4.74 -10.91 -0.77
C ALA A 184 6.02 -10.17 -1.19
N HIS A 185 6.22 -9.99 -2.48
CA HIS A 185 7.33 -9.23 -3.07
C HIS A 185 6.99 -8.81 -4.50
N ARG A 186 7.87 -7.99 -5.09
CA ARG A 186 7.83 -7.64 -6.51
C ARG A 186 9.11 -8.09 -7.21
N ALA A 187 8.96 -8.75 -8.36
CA ALA A 187 10.07 -9.09 -9.24
C ALA A 187 9.80 -8.51 -10.63
N GLY A 188 10.77 -7.77 -11.20
CA GLY A 188 10.55 -7.02 -12.44
C GLY A 188 9.34 -6.09 -12.41
N PHE A 189 8.96 -5.63 -11.22
CA PHE A 189 7.74 -4.88 -10.90
C PHE A 189 6.43 -5.70 -10.94
N ALA A 190 6.45 -6.95 -11.35
CA ALA A 190 5.29 -7.83 -11.20
C ALA A 190 5.02 -8.10 -9.72
N ARG A 191 3.73 -8.04 -9.35
CA ARG A 191 3.27 -8.37 -8.01
C ARG A 191 3.22 -9.89 -7.85
N HIS A 192 3.85 -10.39 -6.80
CA HIS A 192 3.68 -11.76 -6.34
C HIS A 192 2.75 -11.75 -5.13
N TYR A 193 1.57 -12.30 -5.32
CA TYR A 193 0.55 -12.42 -4.28
C TYR A 193 0.84 -13.59 -3.37
N ASP A 194 0.55 -13.43 -2.08
CA ASP A 194 0.48 -14.53 -1.12
C ASP A 194 -0.66 -14.25 -0.12
N LEU A 195 -1.01 -15.27 0.66
CA LEU A 195 -2.01 -15.13 1.72
C LEU A 195 -1.53 -14.08 2.73
N THR A 196 -2.42 -13.15 3.07
CA THR A 196 -2.10 -12.04 3.98
C THR A 196 -1.55 -12.52 5.32
N GLU A 197 -2.07 -13.63 5.84
CA GLU A 197 -1.65 -14.26 7.09
C GLU A 197 -0.22 -14.86 7.05
N ARG A 198 0.28 -15.19 5.86
CA ARG A 198 1.66 -15.66 5.68
C ARG A 198 2.67 -14.50 5.58
N VAL A 199 2.20 -13.35 5.11
CA VAL A 199 3.05 -12.20 4.80
C VAL A 199 3.12 -11.22 5.96
N LEU A 200 2.01 -10.97 6.65
CA LEU A 200 1.91 -9.97 7.70
C LEU A 200 2.00 -10.59 9.10
N PRO A 201 2.61 -9.88 10.06
CA PRO A 201 2.71 -10.36 11.44
C PRO A 201 1.33 -10.60 12.07
N ALA A 202 1.16 -11.73 12.76
CA ALA A 202 -0.09 -12.09 13.42
C ALA A 202 -0.57 -11.01 14.41
N ILE A 203 0.36 -10.34 15.10
CA ILE A 203 0.05 -9.25 16.02
C ILE A 203 -0.62 -8.06 15.31
N VAL A 204 -0.22 -7.75 14.08
CA VAL A 204 -0.84 -6.70 13.26
C VAL A 204 -2.22 -7.15 12.80
N LEU A 205 -2.33 -8.39 12.37
CA LEU A 205 -3.61 -8.97 11.92
C LEU A 205 -4.62 -9.13 13.06
N ALA A 206 -4.17 -9.33 14.29
CA ALA A 206 -5.03 -9.45 15.46
C ALA A 206 -5.62 -8.11 15.94
N ARG A 207 -4.97 -6.97 15.64
CA ARG A 207 -5.46 -5.65 16.06
C ARG A 207 -6.82 -5.36 15.43
N ARG A 208 -7.75 -4.89 16.25
CA ARG A 208 -9.07 -4.40 15.83
C ARG A 208 -9.16 -2.93 16.21
N ILE A 209 -9.55 -2.12 15.24
CA ILE A 209 -9.72 -0.66 15.39
C ILE A 209 -11.11 -0.37 14.82
N ASP A 210 -11.87 0.41 15.54
CA ASP A 210 -13.16 0.90 15.07
C ASP A 210 -12.97 1.78 13.82
N ASP A 211 -13.91 1.73 12.88
CA ASP A 211 -13.79 2.43 11.61
C ASP A 211 -13.68 3.94 11.78
N THR A 212 -14.45 4.51 12.71
CA THR A 212 -14.41 5.94 13.02
C THR A 212 -13.06 6.34 13.60
N ASP A 213 -12.50 5.52 14.49
CA ASP A 213 -11.18 5.75 15.06
C ASP A 213 -10.08 5.56 14.02
N ALA A 214 -10.21 4.58 13.14
CA ALA A 214 -9.27 4.36 12.04
C ALA A 214 -9.25 5.55 11.07
N VAL A 215 -10.41 6.05 10.67
CA VAL A 215 -10.53 7.23 9.78
C VAL A 215 -9.98 8.48 10.47
N ARG A 216 -10.30 8.69 11.77
CA ARG A 216 -9.77 9.81 12.56
C ARG A 216 -8.24 9.78 12.64
N GLU A 217 -7.66 8.62 12.94
CA GLU A 217 -6.22 8.43 12.99
C GLU A 217 -5.55 8.69 11.63
N LEU A 218 -6.12 8.18 10.55
CA LEU A 218 -5.62 8.42 9.20
C LEU A 218 -5.69 9.91 8.81
N ALA A 219 -6.79 10.60 9.17
CA ALA A 219 -6.92 12.04 8.92
C ALA A 219 -5.90 12.87 9.74
N LEU A 220 -5.66 12.50 11.02
CA LEU A 220 -4.65 13.11 11.85
C LEU A 220 -3.24 12.95 11.27
N ARG A 221 -2.90 11.75 10.79
CA ARG A 221 -1.61 11.47 10.15
C ARG A 221 -1.44 12.25 8.85
N ALA A 222 -2.47 12.32 8.01
CA ALA A 222 -2.47 13.14 6.79
C ALA A 222 -2.25 14.62 7.13
N SER A 223 -2.96 15.15 8.12
CA SER A 223 -2.79 16.53 8.60
C SER A 223 -1.36 16.80 9.08
N THR A 224 -0.80 15.86 9.85
CA THR A 224 0.58 15.95 10.36
C THR A 224 1.59 15.92 9.23
N ALA A 225 1.41 15.05 8.24
CA ALA A 225 2.29 14.93 7.08
C ALA A 225 2.23 16.20 6.20
N LEU A 226 1.06 16.82 6.08
CA LEU A 226 0.86 18.04 5.28
C LEU A 226 1.28 19.31 6.02
N GLY A 227 1.15 19.36 7.36
CA GLY A 227 1.48 20.48 8.22
C GLY A 227 0.51 21.65 8.11
N VAL A 228 0.18 22.09 6.91
CA VAL A 228 -0.88 23.05 6.59
C VAL A 228 -1.69 22.50 5.44
N ALA A 229 -2.98 22.34 5.64
CA ALA A 229 -3.84 21.68 4.66
C ALA A 229 -5.29 22.15 4.79
N THR A 230 -6.02 22.08 3.69
CA THR A 230 -7.47 22.13 3.70
C THR A 230 -8.06 20.75 4.03
N GLU A 231 -9.33 20.70 4.35
CA GLU A 231 -10.04 19.42 4.50
C GLU A 231 -9.94 18.57 3.21
N ALA A 232 -10.04 19.22 2.06
CA ALA A 232 -9.90 18.54 0.76
C ALA A 232 -8.52 17.89 0.59
N ASP A 233 -7.46 18.58 1.00
CA ASP A 233 -6.08 18.03 0.93
C ASP A 233 -5.91 16.82 1.85
N ILE A 234 -6.48 16.89 3.08
CA ILE A 234 -6.44 15.79 4.04
C ILE A 234 -7.19 14.57 3.49
N ARG A 235 -8.36 14.79 2.91
CA ARG A 235 -9.16 13.73 2.28
C ARG A 235 -8.42 13.09 1.11
N ASP A 236 -7.81 13.90 0.26
CA ASP A 236 -7.11 13.40 -0.92
C ASP A 236 -5.85 12.61 -0.54
N TYR A 237 -5.13 13.02 0.50
CA TYR A 237 -3.84 12.43 0.90
C TYR A 237 -3.88 10.91 1.05
N ILE A 238 -4.97 10.38 1.56
CA ILE A 238 -5.20 8.94 1.77
C ILE A 238 -6.53 8.47 1.18
N ARG A 239 -7.11 9.21 0.25
CA ARG A 239 -8.38 8.92 -0.44
C ARG A 239 -9.54 8.64 0.52
N LEU A 240 -9.71 9.47 1.57
CA LEU A 240 -10.91 9.45 2.41
C LEU A 240 -12.10 10.04 1.64
N ARG A 241 -13.26 9.37 1.70
CA ARG A 241 -14.48 9.84 1.04
C ARG A 241 -15.30 10.75 1.97
N GLY A 242 -16.18 11.56 1.35
CA GLY A 242 -16.92 12.63 2.02
C GLY A 242 -17.69 12.24 3.26
N GLU A 243 -18.36 11.12 3.25
CA GLU A 243 -19.21 10.64 4.34
C GLU A 243 -18.42 10.22 5.60
N GLN A 244 -17.13 9.91 5.46
CA GLN A 244 -16.29 9.38 6.55
C GLN A 244 -15.72 10.46 7.48
N LEU A 245 -15.71 11.73 7.06
CA LEU A 245 -15.20 12.86 7.84
C LEU A 245 -16.31 13.76 8.38
N THR A 246 -17.57 13.44 8.14
CA THR A 246 -18.68 14.18 8.72
C THR A 246 -18.74 13.83 10.22
N PRO A 247 -18.64 14.80 11.15
CA PRO A 247 -18.88 14.50 12.54
C PRO A 247 -20.25 13.85 12.66
N ALA A 248 -20.34 12.70 13.32
CA ALA A 248 -21.61 12.23 13.82
C ALA A 248 -22.14 13.35 14.73
N GLY A 249 -23.29 13.94 14.33
CA GLY A 249 -23.91 15.07 15.02
C GLY A 249 -24.27 14.78 16.46
#